data_e907c9f517ea2dce4513003833ba33d3
#
_entry.id   e907c9f517ea2dce4513003833ba33d3
#
_cell.length_a   1.000
_cell.length_b   1.000
_cell.length_c   1.000
_cell.angle_alpha   90.00
_cell.angle_beta   90.00
_cell.angle_gamma   90.00
#
_symmetry.space_group_name_H-M   'P 1'
#
loop_
_entity.id
_entity.type
_entity.pdbx_description
1 polymer ?
#
loop_
_entity_poly.entity_id
_entity_poly.type
_entity_poly.pdbx_seq_one_letter_code
_entity_poly.pdbx_strand_id
1 'polypeptide(L)'
;FGHAGEQTLGKLLPLGFHHADQSLRVVEKLEYDGKGLNLTFEVRDGIQRHSKGRGDILDEDAEDMPATLEGQIVRVSDVIAYVNHDIDDALRAGIIREEDVPAGLVKVLGKWHATRIDRMVMDVVEASLAGGLERIAMSDRIMRAVVELREFLYQNVYFNSAARDELRKTEKIIGDLFAYVMERPEEYVKPYPAGDPAVVRAGDFIAGMTDRYAMALYERVFLPKSWPIL
;
A
#
# COMPACT_ATOMS: atom_id res chain seq x y z
N PHE A 1 6.54 -1.45 6.13
CA PHE A 1 6.18 -0.19 6.83
C PHE A 1 5.00 0.55 6.17
N GLY A 2 4.40 -0.02 5.10
CA GLY A 2 3.17 0.49 4.48
C GLY A 2 3.22 1.99 4.17
N HIS A 3 2.13 2.68 4.46
CA HIS A 3 2.01 4.13 4.24
C HIS A 3 3.05 4.97 5.00
N ALA A 4 3.52 4.48 6.17
CA ALA A 4 4.57 5.17 6.92
C ALA A 4 5.89 5.18 6.13
N GLY A 5 6.23 4.07 5.50
CA GLY A 5 7.37 3.95 4.60
C GLY A 5 7.25 4.85 3.39
N GLU A 6 6.09 4.83 2.75
CA GLU A 6 5.79 5.68 1.58
C GLU A 6 5.94 7.17 1.91
N GLN A 7 5.34 7.64 3.01
CA GLN A 7 5.47 9.03 3.44
C GLN A 7 6.91 9.43 3.74
N THR A 8 7.67 8.52 4.35
CA THR A 8 9.07 8.80 4.69
C THR A 8 9.93 8.89 3.43
N LEU A 9 9.79 7.95 2.50
CA LEU A 9 10.48 8.02 1.21
C LEU A 9 10.05 9.23 0.40
N GLY A 10 8.78 9.61 0.46
CA GLY A 10 8.27 10.83 -0.18
C GLY A 10 8.94 12.12 0.29
N LYS A 11 9.37 12.18 1.55
CA LYS A 11 10.15 13.30 2.11
C LYS A 11 11.64 13.25 1.72
N LEU A 12 12.18 12.06 1.49
CA LEU A 12 13.62 11.85 1.24
C LEU A 12 13.98 11.94 -0.25
N LEU A 13 13.05 11.61 -1.13
CA LEU A 13 13.29 11.59 -2.57
C LEU A 13 12.93 12.94 -3.22
N PRO A 14 13.75 13.43 -4.16
CA PRO A 14 13.55 14.76 -4.77
C PRO A 14 12.21 14.95 -5.50
N LEU A 15 11.67 13.87 -6.08
CA LEU A 15 10.41 13.87 -6.80
C LEU A 15 9.25 13.30 -5.97
N GLY A 16 9.47 13.09 -4.66
CA GLY A 16 8.54 12.37 -3.84
C GLY A 16 8.57 10.86 -4.08
N PHE A 17 7.63 10.13 -3.47
CA PHE A 17 7.48 8.69 -3.63
C PHE A 17 6.00 8.33 -3.55
N HIS A 18 5.54 7.58 -4.54
CA HIS A 18 4.20 7.02 -4.57
C HIS A 18 4.29 5.54 -4.96
N HIS A 19 3.63 4.67 -4.21
CA HIS A 19 3.77 3.22 -4.39
C HIS A 19 3.31 2.73 -5.77
N ALA A 20 2.29 3.36 -6.39
CA ALA A 20 1.84 3.00 -7.73
C ALA A 20 2.89 3.34 -8.79
N ASP A 21 3.55 4.51 -8.69
CA ASP A 21 4.65 4.90 -9.56
C ASP A 21 5.84 3.96 -9.37
N GLN A 22 6.14 3.60 -8.12
CA GLN A 22 7.20 2.64 -7.81
C GLN A 22 6.88 1.25 -8.33
N SER A 23 5.63 0.80 -8.26
CA SER A 23 5.20 -0.49 -8.83
C SER A 23 5.42 -0.54 -10.33
N LEU A 24 5.06 0.54 -11.04
CA LEU A 24 5.33 0.66 -12.47
C LEU A 24 6.84 0.69 -12.76
N ARG A 25 7.61 1.45 -11.96
CA ARG A 25 9.08 1.51 -12.08
C ARG A 25 9.73 0.14 -11.88
N VAL A 26 9.25 -0.66 -10.91
CA VAL A 26 9.75 -2.02 -10.68
C VAL A 26 9.59 -2.85 -11.95
N VAL A 27 8.40 -2.92 -12.51
CA VAL A 27 8.13 -3.79 -13.67
C VAL A 27 8.72 -3.27 -14.98
N GLU A 28 8.90 -1.97 -15.13
CA GLU A 28 9.45 -1.38 -16.36
C GLU A 28 10.98 -1.24 -16.36
N LYS A 29 11.58 -1.06 -15.19
CA LYS A 29 12.99 -0.63 -15.11
C LYS A 29 13.86 -1.46 -14.20
N LEU A 30 13.31 -2.10 -13.14
CA LEU A 30 14.16 -2.78 -12.15
C LEU A 30 14.23 -4.29 -12.38
N GLU A 31 13.14 -4.92 -12.80
CA GLU A 31 13.10 -6.34 -13.07
C GLU A 31 14.09 -6.76 -14.16
N TYR A 32 14.49 -8.04 -14.14
CA TYR A 32 15.50 -8.61 -15.04
C TYR A 32 16.81 -7.80 -15.10
N ASP A 33 17.34 -7.43 -13.92
CA ASP A 33 18.60 -6.69 -13.80
C ASP A 33 18.60 -5.37 -14.60
N GLY A 34 17.51 -4.63 -14.49
CA GLY A 34 17.38 -3.31 -15.09
C GLY A 34 16.89 -3.31 -16.53
N LYS A 35 16.43 -4.44 -17.06
CA LYS A 35 15.85 -4.54 -18.42
C LYS A 35 14.36 -4.30 -18.44
N GLY A 36 13.69 -4.48 -17.30
CA GLY A 36 12.26 -4.42 -17.17
C GLY A 36 11.52 -5.59 -17.81
N LEU A 37 10.20 -5.60 -17.59
CA LEU A 37 9.29 -6.53 -18.23
C LEU A 37 8.68 -5.88 -19.47
N ASN A 38 8.53 -6.63 -20.56
CA ASN A 38 7.86 -6.15 -21.76
C ASN A 38 6.33 -6.30 -21.62
N LEU A 39 5.72 -5.46 -20.78
CA LEU A 39 4.28 -5.49 -20.52
C LEU A 39 3.50 -4.65 -21.52
N THR A 40 2.26 -5.07 -21.80
CA THR A 40 1.34 -4.29 -22.63
C THR A 40 0.91 -3.00 -21.91
N PHE A 41 0.33 -2.07 -22.66
CA PHE A 41 -0.23 -0.83 -22.09
C PHE A 41 -1.27 -1.15 -21.02
N GLU A 42 -2.17 -2.09 -21.27
CA GLU A 42 -3.28 -2.44 -20.39
C GLU A 42 -2.80 -2.93 -19.02
N VAL A 43 -1.76 -3.76 -18.99
CA VAL A 43 -1.17 -4.26 -17.74
C VAL A 43 -0.47 -3.13 -16.98
N ARG A 44 0.26 -2.28 -17.68
CA ARG A 44 0.96 -1.13 -17.09
C ARG A 44 -0.04 -0.11 -16.52
N ASP A 45 -1.10 0.18 -17.26
CA ASP A 45 -2.19 1.06 -16.85
C ASP A 45 -2.88 0.53 -15.57
N GLY A 46 -3.21 -0.77 -15.55
CA GLY A 46 -3.78 -1.41 -14.37
C GLY A 46 -2.87 -1.35 -13.14
N ILE A 47 -1.54 -1.55 -13.32
CA ILE A 47 -0.56 -1.39 -12.24
C ILE A 47 -0.51 0.06 -11.75
N GLN A 48 -0.44 1.03 -12.65
CA GLN A 48 -0.35 2.46 -12.31
C GLN A 48 -1.60 2.95 -11.57
N ARG A 49 -2.78 2.49 -11.97
CA ARG A 49 -4.07 3.00 -11.53
C ARG A 49 -4.79 2.13 -10.51
N HIS A 50 -4.10 1.09 -9.96
CA HIS A 50 -4.73 0.18 -8.99
C HIS A 50 -5.14 0.88 -7.70
N SER A 51 -4.40 1.89 -7.29
CA SER A 51 -4.63 2.59 -6.03
C SER A 51 -5.07 4.02 -6.26
N LYS A 52 -6.11 4.42 -5.55
CA LYS A 52 -6.59 5.80 -5.53
C LYS A 52 -6.78 6.25 -4.09
N GLY A 53 -5.80 6.84 -3.48
CA GLY A 53 -5.87 7.44 -2.16
C GLY A 53 -7.28 7.59 -1.55
N ARG A 54 -7.69 8.80 -1.15
CA ARG A 54 -9.00 9.05 -0.52
C ARG A 54 -10.18 9.28 -1.48
N GLY A 55 -9.98 9.28 -2.79
CA GLY A 55 -11.05 9.52 -3.76
C GLY A 55 -12.08 8.40 -3.84
N ASP A 56 -13.11 8.60 -4.66
CA ASP A 56 -14.13 7.60 -4.92
C ASP A 56 -13.51 6.37 -5.60
N ILE A 57 -13.91 5.19 -5.14
CA ILE A 57 -13.29 3.92 -5.51
C ILE A 57 -13.48 3.60 -6.99
N LEU A 58 -14.70 3.84 -7.48
CA LEU A 58 -15.15 3.56 -8.84
C LEU A 58 -15.84 4.80 -9.44
N ASP A 59 -15.22 5.97 -9.33
CA ASP A 59 -15.71 7.20 -9.94
C ASP A 59 -15.56 7.13 -11.46
N GLU A 60 -16.68 7.22 -12.17
CA GLU A 60 -16.77 7.07 -13.61
C GLU A 60 -16.07 8.17 -14.38
N ASP A 61 -16.08 9.38 -13.82
CA ASP A 61 -15.51 10.58 -14.43
C ASP A 61 -14.02 10.77 -14.09
N ALA A 62 -13.44 9.83 -13.32
CA ALA A 62 -12.07 9.93 -12.89
C ALA A 62 -11.10 9.65 -14.05
N GLU A 63 -10.30 10.64 -14.43
CA GLU A 63 -9.21 10.49 -15.41
C GLU A 63 -8.21 9.37 -15.06
N ASP A 64 -8.24 8.90 -13.81
CA ASP A 64 -7.36 7.86 -13.28
C ASP A 64 -8.00 6.47 -13.18
N MET A 65 -9.18 6.25 -13.77
CA MET A 65 -9.75 4.90 -13.87
C MET A 65 -8.91 4.01 -14.80
N PRO A 66 -8.66 2.74 -14.41
CA PRO A 66 -8.02 1.79 -15.31
C PRO A 66 -8.83 1.58 -16.59
N ALA A 67 -8.14 1.53 -17.72
CA ALA A 67 -8.75 1.42 -19.04
C ALA A 67 -9.45 0.08 -19.30
N THR A 68 -9.07 -0.97 -18.57
CA THR A 68 -9.61 -2.32 -18.76
C THR A 68 -10.43 -2.80 -17.56
N LEU A 69 -11.35 -3.73 -17.77
CA LEU A 69 -12.11 -4.35 -16.70
C LEU A 69 -11.21 -5.08 -15.70
N GLU A 70 -10.14 -5.71 -16.16
CA GLU A 70 -9.15 -6.38 -15.33
C GLU A 70 -8.45 -5.37 -14.40
N GLY A 71 -8.04 -4.21 -14.91
CA GLY A 71 -7.47 -3.14 -14.10
C GLY A 71 -8.46 -2.60 -13.06
N GLN A 72 -9.72 -2.44 -13.44
CA GLN A 72 -10.80 -2.05 -12.52
C GLN A 72 -11.05 -3.10 -11.43
N ILE A 73 -10.99 -4.40 -11.78
CA ILE A 73 -11.07 -5.50 -10.80
C ILE A 73 -9.93 -5.42 -9.80
N VAL A 74 -8.69 -5.21 -10.27
CA VAL A 74 -7.53 -5.05 -9.37
C VAL A 74 -7.76 -3.89 -8.41
N ARG A 75 -8.23 -2.75 -8.91
CA ARG A 75 -8.48 -1.55 -8.09
C ARG A 75 -9.55 -1.79 -7.01
N VAL A 76 -10.68 -2.38 -7.34
CA VAL A 76 -11.73 -2.67 -6.34
C VAL A 76 -11.29 -3.76 -5.36
N SER A 77 -10.52 -4.75 -5.84
CA SER A 77 -9.98 -5.81 -4.99
C SER A 77 -8.97 -5.28 -3.97
N ASP A 78 -8.12 -4.34 -4.37
CA ASP A 78 -7.19 -3.65 -3.46
C ASP A 78 -7.95 -2.97 -2.32
N VAL A 79 -9.02 -2.23 -2.65
CA VAL A 79 -9.85 -1.57 -1.63
C VAL A 79 -10.51 -2.59 -0.69
N ILE A 80 -11.12 -3.65 -1.24
CA ILE A 80 -11.75 -4.70 -0.44
C ILE A 80 -10.72 -5.35 0.48
N ALA A 81 -9.52 -5.64 -0.04
CA ALA A 81 -8.46 -6.27 0.72
C ALA A 81 -8.02 -5.38 1.89
N TYR A 82 -7.60 -4.14 1.62
CA TYR A 82 -7.01 -3.32 2.67
C TYR A 82 -8.01 -2.94 3.76
N VAL A 83 -9.26 -2.56 3.45
CA VAL A 83 -10.23 -2.20 4.51
C VAL A 83 -10.53 -3.37 5.42
N ASN A 84 -10.50 -4.61 4.90
CA ASN A 84 -10.75 -5.81 5.68
C ASN A 84 -9.53 -6.25 6.49
N HIS A 85 -8.33 -6.10 5.97
CA HIS A 85 -7.11 -6.38 6.72
C HIS A 85 -6.88 -5.35 7.82
N ASP A 86 -7.04 -4.07 7.52
CA ASP A 86 -6.80 -2.99 8.46
C ASP A 86 -7.75 -3.04 9.67
N ILE A 87 -9.04 -3.36 9.48
CA ILE A 87 -9.95 -3.51 10.62
C ILE A 87 -9.57 -4.73 11.48
N ASP A 88 -9.18 -5.84 10.88
CA ASP A 88 -8.77 -7.03 11.63
C ASP A 88 -7.45 -6.81 12.38
N ASP A 89 -6.51 -6.12 11.77
CA ASP A 89 -5.23 -5.78 12.40
C ASP A 89 -5.43 -4.79 13.55
N ALA A 90 -6.31 -3.80 13.39
CA ALA A 90 -6.66 -2.87 14.45
C ALA A 90 -7.34 -3.56 15.65
N LEU A 91 -8.21 -4.53 15.39
CA LEU A 91 -8.84 -5.36 16.43
C LEU A 91 -7.81 -6.24 17.15
N ARG A 92 -6.92 -6.92 16.42
CA ARG A 92 -5.85 -7.75 16.99
C ARG A 92 -4.84 -6.94 17.80
N ALA A 93 -4.52 -5.73 17.33
CA ALA A 93 -3.63 -4.82 18.04
C ALA A 93 -4.28 -4.14 19.26
N GLY A 94 -5.60 -4.32 19.46
CA GLY A 94 -6.34 -3.67 20.54
C GLY A 94 -6.47 -2.15 20.38
N ILE A 95 -6.28 -1.64 19.17
CA ILE A 95 -6.46 -0.22 18.84
C ILE A 95 -7.92 0.16 18.88
N ILE A 96 -8.78 -0.74 18.38
CA ILE A 96 -10.22 -0.67 18.44
C ILE A 96 -10.78 -1.98 19.00
N ARG A 97 -12.02 -1.95 19.50
CA ARG A 97 -12.77 -3.12 19.96
C ARG A 97 -13.92 -3.41 19.00
N GLU A 98 -14.47 -4.63 19.02
CA GLU A 98 -15.60 -5.00 18.17
C GLU A 98 -16.82 -4.05 18.35
N GLU A 99 -17.05 -3.60 19.57
CA GLU A 99 -18.14 -2.69 19.92
C GLU A 99 -17.94 -1.26 19.40
N ASP A 100 -16.74 -0.87 19.06
CA ASP A 100 -16.42 0.45 18.51
C ASP A 100 -16.79 0.53 17.00
N VAL A 101 -16.92 -0.63 16.33
CA VAL A 101 -17.33 -0.69 14.93
C VAL A 101 -18.81 -0.34 14.78
N PRO A 102 -19.19 0.67 13.97
CA PRO A 102 -20.57 1.08 13.82
C PRO A 102 -21.50 -0.09 13.47
N ALA A 103 -22.58 -0.27 14.24
CA ALA A 103 -23.53 -1.37 14.06
C ALA A 103 -24.18 -1.37 12.65
N GLY A 104 -24.30 -0.20 12.01
CA GLY A 104 -24.76 -0.04 10.64
C GLY A 104 -23.82 -0.76 9.65
N LEU A 105 -22.52 -0.60 9.81
CA LEU A 105 -21.51 -1.27 8.99
C LEU A 105 -21.54 -2.79 9.19
N VAL A 106 -21.62 -3.25 10.45
CA VAL A 106 -21.72 -4.68 10.77
C VAL A 106 -22.96 -5.31 10.13
N LYS A 107 -24.09 -4.60 10.13
CA LYS A 107 -25.33 -5.08 9.49
C LYS A 107 -25.19 -5.22 7.97
N VAL A 108 -24.56 -4.27 7.31
CA VAL A 108 -24.39 -4.25 5.85
C VAL A 108 -23.27 -5.17 5.41
N LEU A 109 -22.07 -4.99 5.94
CA LEU A 109 -20.86 -5.69 5.49
C LEU A 109 -20.67 -7.05 6.16
N GLY A 110 -21.18 -7.24 7.36
CA GLY A 110 -20.97 -8.44 8.18
C GLY A 110 -19.97 -8.21 9.31
N LYS A 111 -20.03 -9.09 10.30
CA LYS A 111 -19.17 -9.02 11.49
C LYS A 111 -17.78 -9.58 11.23
N TRP A 112 -17.71 -10.74 10.56
CA TRP A 112 -16.50 -11.53 10.41
C TRP A 112 -15.75 -11.17 9.12
N HIS A 113 -14.43 -11.25 9.14
CA HIS A 113 -13.54 -11.00 8.01
C HIS A 113 -14.02 -11.68 6.72
N ALA A 114 -14.20 -13.00 6.76
CA ALA A 114 -14.66 -13.76 5.60
C ALA A 114 -16.02 -13.30 5.09
N THR A 115 -16.96 -12.97 6.00
CA THR A 115 -18.29 -12.48 5.62
C THR A 115 -18.25 -11.11 4.98
N ARG A 116 -17.37 -10.23 5.45
CA ARG A 116 -17.20 -8.89 4.86
C ARG A 116 -16.66 -8.99 3.44
N ILE A 117 -15.59 -9.77 3.25
CA ILE A 117 -15.01 -9.99 1.92
C ILE A 117 -16.04 -10.63 0.98
N ASP A 118 -16.70 -11.70 1.42
CA ASP A 118 -17.70 -12.41 0.61
C ASP A 118 -18.80 -11.47 0.14
N ARG A 119 -19.40 -10.67 1.03
CA ARG A 119 -20.47 -9.73 0.67
C ARG A 119 -20.00 -8.65 -0.30
N MET A 120 -18.81 -8.10 -0.10
CA MET A 120 -18.27 -7.09 -1.01
C MET A 120 -17.97 -7.68 -2.39
N VAL A 121 -17.33 -8.84 -2.44
CA VAL A 121 -17.00 -9.52 -3.70
C VAL A 121 -18.27 -9.92 -4.45
N MET A 122 -19.24 -10.54 -3.77
CA MET A 122 -20.50 -10.94 -4.40
C MET A 122 -21.28 -9.74 -4.92
N ASP A 123 -21.31 -8.63 -4.17
CA ASP A 123 -21.97 -7.39 -4.61
C ASP A 123 -21.31 -6.83 -5.88
N VAL A 124 -19.96 -6.82 -5.95
CA VAL A 124 -19.22 -6.38 -7.15
C VAL A 124 -19.58 -7.26 -8.34
N VAL A 125 -19.63 -8.59 -8.17
CA VAL A 125 -20.00 -9.52 -9.23
C VAL A 125 -21.43 -9.27 -9.71
N GLU A 126 -22.38 -9.19 -8.78
CA GLU A 126 -23.81 -9.00 -9.10
C GLU A 126 -24.05 -7.64 -9.77
N ALA A 127 -23.50 -6.56 -9.23
CA ALA A 127 -23.66 -5.21 -9.78
C ALA A 127 -23.03 -5.08 -11.18
N SER A 128 -21.84 -5.65 -11.37
CA SER A 128 -21.16 -5.62 -12.67
C SER A 128 -21.90 -6.42 -13.73
N LEU A 129 -22.43 -7.61 -13.39
CA LEU A 129 -23.24 -8.41 -14.29
C LEU A 129 -24.57 -7.73 -14.64
N ALA A 130 -25.23 -7.10 -13.65
CA ALA A 130 -26.46 -6.35 -13.88
C ALA A 130 -26.25 -5.15 -14.82
N GLY A 131 -25.07 -4.54 -14.79
CA GLY A 131 -24.64 -3.48 -15.71
C GLY A 131 -24.13 -3.97 -17.07
N GLY A 132 -24.24 -5.26 -17.38
CA GLY A 132 -23.82 -5.83 -18.67
C GLY A 132 -22.31 -5.91 -18.87
N LEU A 133 -21.51 -5.81 -17.80
CA LEU A 133 -20.04 -5.80 -17.83
C LEU A 133 -19.44 -4.64 -18.66
N GLU A 134 -20.15 -3.54 -18.82
CA GLU A 134 -19.57 -2.33 -19.43
C GLU A 134 -18.46 -1.74 -18.55
N ARG A 135 -18.56 -1.99 -17.24
CA ARG A 135 -17.60 -1.58 -16.20
C ARG A 135 -17.72 -2.48 -14.98
N ILE A 136 -16.71 -2.42 -14.11
CA ILE A 136 -16.80 -3.00 -12.77
C ILE A 136 -17.56 -2.03 -11.86
N ALA A 137 -18.60 -2.55 -11.20
CA ALA A 137 -19.50 -1.75 -10.39
C ALA A 137 -19.69 -2.36 -8.99
N MET A 138 -20.09 -1.53 -8.05
CA MET A 138 -20.51 -1.90 -6.71
C MET A 138 -21.84 -1.21 -6.43
N SER A 139 -22.78 -1.86 -5.74
CA SER A 139 -24.04 -1.22 -5.41
C SER A 139 -23.83 -0.01 -4.49
N ASP A 140 -24.68 1.01 -4.61
CA ASP A 140 -24.63 2.20 -3.75
C ASP A 140 -24.65 1.87 -2.26
N ARG A 141 -25.32 0.78 -1.89
CA ARG A 141 -25.42 0.34 -0.51
C ARG A 141 -24.08 -0.12 0.04
N ILE A 142 -23.38 -0.97 -0.70
CA ILE A 142 -22.07 -1.51 -0.30
C ILE A 142 -21.01 -0.42 -0.46
N MET A 143 -21.03 0.35 -1.55
CA MET A 143 -20.10 1.47 -1.76
C MET A 143 -20.12 2.45 -0.58
N ARG A 144 -21.30 2.92 -0.15
CA ARG A 144 -21.43 3.80 1.02
C ARG A 144 -20.88 3.17 2.29
N ALA A 145 -21.14 1.89 2.51
CA ALA A 145 -20.63 1.19 3.69
C ALA A 145 -19.09 1.03 3.65
N VAL A 146 -18.51 0.81 2.48
CA VAL A 146 -17.04 0.76 2.31
C VAL A 146 -16.40 2.12 2.56
N VAL A 147 -16.98 3.19 2.02
CA VAL A 147 -16.51 4.57 2.26
C VAL A 147 -16.61 4.93 3.76
N GLU A 148 -17.73 4.59 4.42
CA GLU A 148 -17.89 4.81 5.86
C GLU A 148 -16.90 3.98 6.69
N LEU A 149 -16.63 2.73 6.30
CA LEU A 149 -15.61 1.90 6.95
C LEU A 149 -14.20 2.51 6.80
N ARG A 150 -13.86 3.00 5.60
CA ARG A 150 -12.57 3.71 5.37
C ARG A 150 -12.44 4.93 6.29
N GLU A 151 -13.48 5.74 6.38
CA GLU A 151 -13.47 6.94 7.23
C GLU A 151 -13.37 6.55 8.71
N PHE A 152 -14.07 5.51 9.15
CA PHE A 152 -13.97 4.97 10.51
C PHE A 152 -12.53 4.54 10.83
N LEU A 153 -11.89 3.76 9.95
CA LEU A 153 -10.50 3.33 10.11
C LEU A 153 -9.55 4.53 10.14
N TYR A 154 -9.79 5.50 9.26
CA TYR A 154 -8.97 6.69 9.20
C TYR A 154 -8.99 7.46 10.52
N GLN A 155 -10.17 7.70 11.09
CA GLN A 155 -10.32 8.47 12.32
C GLN A 155 -9.86 7.71 13.56
N ASN A 156 -10.10 6.41 13.64
CA ASN A 156 -9.91 5.63 14.87
C ASN A 156 -8.61 4.82 14.89
N VAL A 157 -8.02 4.53 13.74
CA VAL A 157 -6.81 3.71 13.63
C VAL A 157 -5.60 4.57 13.26
N TYR A 158 -5.65 5.26 12.12
CA TYR A 158 -4.45 5.95 11.61
C TYR A 158 -4.09 7.23 12.37
N PHE A 159 -5.05 7.91 13.00
CA PHE A 159 -4.80 9.08 13.85
C PHE A 159 -4.59 8.77 15.34
N ASN A 160 -4.58 7.51 15.73
CA ASN A 160 -4.32 7.13 17.12
C ASN A 160 -2.88 7.55 17.54
N SER A 161 -2.72 7.97 18.81
CA SER A 161 -1.43 8.38 19.35
C SER A 161 -0.38 7.26 19.30
N ALA A 162 -0.79 6.02 19.57
CA ALA A 162 0.10 4.85 19.50
C ALA A 162 0.61 4.62 18.05
N ALA A 163 -0.27 4.77 17.05
CA ALA A 163 0.12 4.68 15.65
C ALA A 163 1.14 5.77 15.25
N ARG A 164 1.00 6.99 15.80
CA ARG A 164 1.96 8.08 15.57
C ARG A 164 3.34 7.81 16.15
N ASP A 165 3.42 7.15 17.29
CA ASP A 165 4.71 6.81 17.89
C ASP A 165 5.44 5.72 17.07
N GLU A 166 4.70 4.73 16.56
CA GLU A 166 5.26 3.73 15.63
C GLU A 166 5.67 4.37 14.29
N LEU A 167 4.91 5.34 13.80
CA LEU A 167 5.26 6.11 12.60
C LEU A 167 6.61 6.83 12.77
N ARG A 168 6.84 7.48 13.91
CA ARG A 168 8.13 8.15 14.19
C ARG A 168 9.30 7.18 14.23
N LYS A 169 9.11 5.97 14.77
CA LYS A 169 10.14 4.92 14.75
C LYS A 169 10.46 4.49 13.33
N THR A 170 9.42 4.32 12.50
CA THR A 170 9.56 3.99 11.08
C THR A 170 10.30 5.09 10.32
N GLU A 171 9.93 6.35 10.52
CA GLU A 171 10.62 7.50 9.92
C GLU A 171 12.11 7.50 10.27
N LYS A 172 12.44 7.23 11.53
CA LYS A 172 13.83 7.15 11.96
C LYS A 172 14.58 6.01 11.29
N ILE A 173 14.02 4.80 11.30
CA ILE A 173 14.68 3.61 10.72
C ILE A 173 14.94 3.82 9.22
N ILE A 174 13.93 4.24 8.47
CA ILE A 174 14.06 4.47 7.03
C ILE A 174 15.01 5.62 6.73
N GLY A 175 14.92 6.73 7.47
CA GLY A 175 15.79 7.88 7.29
C GLY A 175 17.27 7.55 7.54
N ASP A 176 17.57 6.86 8.65
CA ASP A 176 18.92 6.45 8.98
C ASP A 176 19.47 5.44 7.95
N LEU A 177 18.65 4.45 7.53
CA LEU A 177 19.05 3.49 6.50
C LEU A 177 19.29 4.16 5.15
N PHE A 178 18.44 5.10 4.76
CA PHE A 178 18.59 5.85 3.52
C PHE A 178 19.92 6.67 3.51
N ALA A 179 20.20 7.38 4.60
CA ALA A 179 21.44 8.12 4.75
C ALA A 179 22.66 7.19 4.69
N TYR A 180 22.59 6.06 5.39
CA TYR A 180 23.66 5.05 5.39
C TYR A 180 23.94 4.47 4.00
N VAL A 181 22.86 4.17 3.25
CA VAL A 181 22.95 3.66 1.86
C VAL A 181 23.54 4.73 0.94
N MET A 182 23.14 6.00 1.10
CA MET A 182 23.66 7.12 0.32
C MET A 182 25.16 7.39 0.56
N GLU A 183 25.68 7.07 1.73
CA GLU A 183 27.11 7.15 2.02
C GLU A 183 27.92 5.99 1.38
N ARG A 184 27.25 4.88 1.04
CA ARG A 184 27.87 3.63 0.54
C ARG A 184 27.13 3.07 -0.67
N PRO A 185 26.94 3.87 -1.73
CA PRO A 185 26.10 3.45 -2.86
C PRO A 185 26.68 2.21 -3.58
N GLU A 186 27.99 2.03 -3.63
CA GLU A 186 28.63 0.88 -4.28
C GLU A 186 28.30 -0.46 -3.59
N GLU A 187 27.99 -0.43 -2.29
CA GLU A 187 27.70 -1.63 -1.50
C GLU A 187 26.23 -2.06 -1.63
N TYR A 188 25.32 -1.08 -1.72
CA TYR A 188 23.88 -1.34 -1.60
C TYR A 188 23.08 -1.08 -2.86
N VAL A 189 23.53 -0.14 -3.68
CA VAL A 189 22.77 0.35 -4.81
C VAL A 189 23.15 -0.37 -6.10
N LYS A 190 22.20 -0.99 -6.75
CA LYS A 190 22.42 -1.62 -8.05
C LYS A 190 22.89 -0.60 -9.10
N PRO A 191 23.72 -0.99 -10.07
CA PRO A 191 24.21 -0.08 -11.12
C PRO A 191 23.14 0.26 -12.17
N TYR A 192 21.95 -0.25 -12.03
CA TYR A 192 20.84 -0.05 -12.95
C TYR A 192 19.59 0.52 -12.25
N PRO A 193 18.68 1.19 -13.01
CA PRO A 193 18.82 1.54 -14.42
C PRO A 193 19.98 2.49 -14.66
N ALA A 194 20.65 2.32 -15.80
CA ALA A 194 21.76 3.19 -16.18
C ALA A 194 21.27 4.63 -16.38
N GLY A 195 21.98 5.59 -15.80
CA GLY A 195 21.65 7.01 -15.89
C GLY A 195 20.76 7.55 -14.76
N ASP A 196 20.14 6.70 -13.96
CA ASP A 196 19.38 7.17 -12.81
C ASP A 196 20.30 7.69 -11.69
N PRO A 197 19.94 8.80 -11.04
CA PRO A 197 20.71 9.33 -9.91
C PRO A 197 20.82 8.31 -8.76
N ALA A 198 21.95 8.34 -8.04
CA ALA A 198 22.17 7.45 -6.89
C ALA A 198 21.06 7.56 -5.84
N VAL A 199 20.51 8.76 -5.63
CA VAL A 199 19.40 9.00 -4.69
C VAL A 199 18.13 8.24 -5.06
N VAL A 200 17.79 8.16 -6.35
CA VAL A 200 16.63 7.41 -6.84
C VAL A 200 16.85 5.91 -6.65
N ARG A 201 18.03 5.42 -7.03
CA ARG A 201 18.41 4.01 -6.88
C ARG A 201 18.51 3.58 -5.40
N ALA A 202 18.90 4.49 -4.50
CA ALA A 202 18.85 4.25 -3.06
C ALA A 202 17.39 4.14 -2.58
N GLY A 203 16.50 4.97 -3.12
CA GLY A 203 15.06 4.84 -2.89
C GLY A 203 14.52 3.48 -3.34
N ASP A 204 14.91 2.99 -4.52
CA ASP A 204 14.54 1.66 -5.01
C ASP A 204 15.01 0.55 -4.06
N PHE A 205 16.24 0.64 -3.57
CA PHE A 205 16.80 -0.35 -2.64
C PHE A 205 16.01 -0.37 -1.31
N ILE A 206 15.71 0.80 -0.73
CA ILE A 206 14.93 0.90 0.50
C ILE A 206 13.49 0.43 0.27
N ALA A 207 12.84 0.85 -0.83
CA ALA A 207 11.48 0.45 -1.17
C ALA A 207 11.34 -1.06 -1.43
N GLY A 208 12.42 -1.70 -1.91
CA GLY A 208 12.47 -3.15 -2.14
C GLY A 208 12.69 -4.00 -0.89
N MET A 209 12.88 -3.40 0.29
CA MET A 209 13.07 -4.15 1.53
C MET A 209 11.74 -4.65 2.08
N THR A 210 11.74 -5.85 2.65
CA THR A 210 10.70 -6.23 3.61
C THR A 210 10.97 -5.53 4.96
N ASP A 211 9.94 -5.36 5.78
CA ASP A 211 10.10 -4.78 7.13
C ASP A 211 11.13 -5.54 7.96
N ARG A 212 11.12 -6.86 7.87
CA ARG A 212 12.09 -7.71 8.58
C ARG A 212 13.52 -7.47 8.13
N TYR A 213 13.74 -7.31 6.82
CA TYR A 213 15.07 -7.03 6.30
C TYR A 213 15.55 -5.65 6.73
N ALA A 214 14.69 -4.64 6.65
CA ALA A 214 15.00 -3.28 7.09
C ALA A 214 15.37 -3.24 8.57
N MET A 215 14.60 -3.90 9.43
CA MET A 215 14.88 -4.01 10.87
C MET A 215 16.20 -4.71 11.14
N ALA A 216 16.45 -5.85 10.49
CA ALA A 216 17.70 -6.59 10.66
C ALA A 216 18.92 -5.81 10.15
N LEU A 217 18.77 -5.08 9.04
CA LEU A 217 19.82 -4.21 8.53
C LEU A 217 20.11 -3.06 9.51
N TYR A 218 19.05 -2.44 10.02
CA TYR A 218 19.16 -1.36 11.01
C TYR A 218 19.91 -1.82 12.28
N GLU A 219 19.51 -2.95 12.83
CA GLU A 219 20.17 -3.56 14.00
C GLU A 219 21.66 -3.82 13.71
N ARG A 220 21.96 -4.43 12.57
CA ARG A 220 23.35 -4.75 12.18
C ARG A 220 24.22 -3.53 12.05
N VAL A 221 23.67 -2.40 11.56
CA VAL A 221 24.43 -1.21 11.21
C VAL A 221 24.52 -0.22 12.38
N PHE A 222 23.43 -0.04 13.12
CA PHE A 222 23.30 1.06 14.09
C PHE A 222 23.37 0.59 15.55
N LEU A 223 23.13 -0.71 15.81
CA LEU A 223 23.20 -1.21 17.18
C LEU A 223 24.53 -1.93 17.46
N PRO A 224 25.14 -1.71 18.62
CA PRO A 224 26.35 -2.42 19.01
C PRO A 224 26.04 -3.91 19.23
N LYS A 225 26.95 -4.79 18.83
CA LYS A 225 26.84 -6.19 19.15
C LYS A 225 27.13 -6.42 20.63
N SER A 226 26.31 -7.25 21.28
CA SER A 226 26.61 -7.72 22.63
C SER A 226 27.96 -8.42 22.66
N TRP A 227 28.81 -8.08 23.65
CA TRP A 227 30.03 -8.83 23.88
C TRP A 227 29.64 -10.21 24.37
N PRO A 228 30.25 -11.31 23.86
CA PRO A 228 30.03 -12.62 24.43
C PRO A 228 30.46 -12.55 25.89
N ILE A 229 29.54 -12.86 26.80
CA ILE A 229 29.88 -13.06 28.21
C ILE A 229 30.72 -14.33 28.26
N LEU A 230 32.01 -14.16 28.57
CA LEU A 230 32.94 -15.26 28.81
C LEU A 230 32.56 -16.00 30.08
#